data_4e30c8ee4d0523e4bc277222d167215f
#
_entry.id   4e30c8ee4d0523e4bc277222d167215f
#
_cell.length_a   1.000
_cell.length_b   1.000
_cell.length_c   1.000
_cell.angle_alpha   90.00
_cell.angle_beta   90.00
_cell.angle_gamma   90.00
#
_symmetry.space_group_name_H-M   'P 1'
#
loop_
_entity.id
_entity.type
_entity.pdbx_description
1 polymer ?
#
loop_
_entity_poly.entity_id
_entity_poly.type
_entity_poly.pdbx_seq_one_letter_code
_entity_poly.pdbx_strand_id
1 'polypeptide(L)'
;YLPDFFGVYDNLKVSEYMDFYGSMYRMTSREITAVSNDLLELVNLSDKKEVYVDTLSRGMKQRLCVARALIHNPSLLVLDEPNSGLDPRSRKDFQLLLQRLAREDYTILISSHILSELADLCTSIGVINGGVMVQQGKLENIMLAIDSSNPLRITVLNQVPKALELLRQDPQVSRLSVDENKIAAWFSG
;
A
#
# COMPACT_ATOMS: atom_id res chain seq x y z
N TYR A 1 -5.57 10.11 10.24
CA TYR A 1 -5.83 8.67 10.17
C TYR A 1 -6.95 8.36 9.16
N LEU A 2 -6.74 7.35 8.35
CA LEU A 2 -7.69 6.82 7.38
C LEU A 2 -7.93 5.33 7.69
N PRO A 3 -9.09 4.95 8.24
CA PRO A 3 -9.45 3.55 8.48
C PRO A 3 -9.80 2.81 7.18
N ASP A 4 -9.76 1.47 7.16
CA ASP A 4 -10.20 0.63 6.03
C ASP A 4 -11.65 0.93 5.62
N PHE A 5 -12.52 1.10 6.61
CA PHE A 5 -13.91 1.50 6.38
C PHE A 5 -14.14 2.95 6.81
N PHE A 6 -14.30 3.82 5.82
CA PHE A 6 -14.60 5.24 6.08
C PHE A 6 -16.08 5.50 5.84
N GLY A 7 -16.76 5.93 6.89
CA GLY A 7 -18.07 6.53 6.77
C GLY A 7 -17.97 7.85 6.02
N VAL A 8 -18.69 7.98 4.93
CA VAL A 8 -18.94 9.28 4.30
C VAL A 8 -20.30 9.76 4.76
N TYR A 9 -20.44 11.07 4.98
CA TYR A 9 -21.76 11.63 5.24
C TYR A 9 -22.51 11.66 3.90
N ASP A 10 -23.54 10.84 3.79
CA ASP A 10 -24.47 10.87 2.68
C ASP A 10 -25.15 12.25 2.67
N ASN A 11 -25.52 12.74 1.50
CA ASN A 11 -26.15 14.03 1.29
C ASN A 11 -25.27 15.30 1.44
N LEU A 12 -23.96 15.18 1.56
CA LEU A 12 -23.06 16.31 1.43
C LEU A 12 -22.44 16.33 0.04
N LYS A 13 -22.29 17.51 -0.54
CA LYS A 13 -21.41 17.72 -1.69
C LYS A 13 -19.96 17.62 -1.26
N VAL A 14 -19.06 17.35 -2.20
CA VAL A 14 -17.61 17.28 -1.94
C VAL A 14 -17.10 18.57 -1.28
N SER A 15 -17.54 19.75 -1.76
CA SER A 15 -17.20 21.06 -1.15
C SER A 15 -17.69 21.16 0.29
N GLU A 16 -18.93 20.82 0.56
CA GLU A 16 -19.54 20.84 1.91
C GLU A 16 -18.86 19.84 2.86
N TYR A 17 -18.45 18.68 2.34
CA TYR A 17 -17.68 17.68 3.08
C TYR A 17 -16.31 18.24 3.53
N MET A 18 -15.60 18.92 2.64
CA MET A 18 -14.33 19.58 2.98
C MET A 18 -14.54 20.74 3.97
N ASP A 19 -15.58 21.55 3.78
CA ASP A 19 -15.93 22.66 4.68
C ASP A 19 -16.26 22.14 6.09
N PHE A 20 -17.01 21.05 6.18
CA PHE A 20 -17.33 20.42 7.47
C PHE A 20 -16.07 20.02 8.24
N TYR A 21 -15.14 19.30 7.59
CA TYR A 21 -13.92 18.85 8.25
C TYR A 21 -12.95 19.99 8.54
N GLY A 22 -12.80 20.98 7.65
CA GLY A 22 -11.99 22.17 7.92
C GLY A 22 -12.49 22.97 9.12
N SER A 23 -13.81 23.09 9.26
CA SER A 23 -14.44 23.75 10.40
C SER A 23 -14.15 23.05 11.73
N MET A 24 -14.04 21.71 11.75
CA MET A 24 -13.65 20.94 12.96
C MET A 24 -12.23 21.30 13.43
N TYR A 25 -11.34 21.70 12.53
CA TYR A 25 -10.00 22.19 12.86
C TYR A 25 -9.94 23.70 13.09
N ARG A 26 -11.10 24.38 13.25
CA ARG A 26 -11.24 25.81 13.51
C ARG A 26 -10.62 26.70 12.43
N MET A 27 -10.54 26.21 11.21
CA MET A 27 -10.11 26.99 10.06
C MET A 27 -11.18 28.02 9.68
N THR A 28 -10.76 29.16 9.18
CA THR A 28 -11.68 30.16 8.60
C THR A 28 -12.20 29.67 7.23
N SER A 29 -13.37 30.13 6.81
CA SER A 29 -13.95 29.77 5.50
C SER A 29 -13.00 30.06 4.33
N ARG A 30 -12.21 31.13 4.43
CA ARG A 30 -11.21 31.49 3.41
C ARG A 30 -10.07 30.48 3.35
N GLU A 31 -9.55 30.05 4.50
CA GLU A 31 -8.51 29.02 4.60
C GLU A 31 -9.03 27.68 4.08
N ILE A 32 -10.25 27.29 4.48
CA ILE A 32 -10.86 26.04 4.02
C ILE A 32 -10.99 26.05 2.50
N THR A 33 -11.51 27.12 1.92
CA THR A 33 -11.69 27.21 0.47
C THR A 33 -10.35 27.10 -0.28
N ALA A 34 -9.31 27.79 0.20
CA ALA A 34 -7.99 27.75 -0.43
C ALA A 34 -7.40 26.33 -0.35
N VAL A 35 -7.29 25.77 0.86
CA VAL A 35 -6.71 24.44 1.09
C VAL A 35 -7.52 23.34 0.42
N SER A 36 -8.85 23.41 0.44
CA SER A 36 -9.71 22.43 -0.23
C SER A 36 -9.51 22.42 -1.76
N ASN A 37 -9.31 23.60 -2.37
CA ASN A 37 -9.05 23.67 -3.81
C ASN A 37 -7.75 22.95 -4.17
N ASP A 38 -6.67 23.20 -3.43
CA ASP A 38 -5.37 22.59 -3.66
C ASP A 38 -5.43 21.07 -3.42
N LEU A 39 -6.10 20.65 -2.35
CA LEU A 39 -6.25 19.23 -2.02
C LEU A 39 -7.13 18.49 -3.03
N LEU A 40 -8.23 19.09 -3.50
CA LEU A 40 -9.09 18.46 -4.50
C LEU A 40 -8.38 18.37 -5.87
N GLU A 41 -7.50 19.30 -6.18
CA GLU A 41 -6.62 19.19 -7.34
C GLU A 41 -5.61 18.06 -7.17
N LEU A 42 -4.95 17.97 -6.02
CA LEU A 42 -4.00 16.92 -5.68
C LEU A 42 -4.59 15.51 -5.83
N VAL A 43 -5.85 15.34 -5.41
CA VAL A 43 -6.55 14.03 -5.48
C VAL A 43 -7.36 13.83 -6.76
N ASN A 44 -7.26 14.72 -7.75
CA ASN A 44 -7.99 14.69 -9.02
C ASN A 44 -9.52 14.64 -8.83
N LEU A 45 -10.05 15.54 -8.01
CA LEU A 45 -11.49 15.69 -7.75
C LEU A 45 -11.97 17.15 -7.91
N SER A 46 -11.20 18.05 -8.55
CA SER A 46 -11.57 19.45 -8.73
C SER A 46 -12.88 19.66 -9.48
N ASP A 47 -13.18 18.77 -10.45
CA ASP A 47 -14.40 18.78 -11.25
C ASP A 47 -15.61 18.18 -10.50
N LYS A 48 -15.42 17.65 -9.30
CA LYS A 48 -16.44 16.98 -8.49
C LYS A 48 -16.92 17.80 -7.29
N LYS A 49 -16.51 19.05 -7.13
CA LYS A 49 -16.83 19.89 -5.95
C LYS A 49 -18.33 19.94 -5.63
N GLU A 50 -19.18 20.05 -6.68
CA GLU A 50 -20.62 20.15 -6.56
C GLU A 50 -21.35 18.80 -6.65
N VAL A 51 -20.61 17.70 -6.73
CA VAL A 51 -21.16 16.33 -6.78
C VAL A 51 -21.36 15.83 -5.36
N TYR A 52 -22.45 15.11 -5.11
CA TYR A 52 -22.71 14.47 -3.83
C TYR A 52 -21.71 13.32 -3.57
N VAL A 53 -21.22 13.24 -2.33
CA VAL A 53 -20.18 12.27 -1.93
C VAL A 53 -20.64 10.82 -2.10
N ASP A 54 -21.91 10.52 -1.83
CA ASP A 54 -22.50 9.19 -1.99
C ASP A 54 -22.46 8.67 -3.42
N THR A 55 -22.50 9.57 -4.42
CA THR A 55 -22.48 9.22 -5.84
C THR A 55 -21.07 8.96 -6.40
N LEU A 56 -20.02 9.26 -5.63
CA LEU A 56 -18.64 9.01 -6.03
C LEU A 56 -18.34 7.49 -6.05
N SER A 57 -17.50 7.08 -6.99
CA SER A 57 -16.96 5.71 -6.98
C SER A 57 -16.14 5.44 -5.72
N ARG A 58 -15.92 4.16 -5.36
CA ARG A 58 -15.10 3.79 -4.20
C ARG A 58 -13.72 4.43 -4.24
N GLY A 59 -13.02 4.37 -5.37
CA GLY A 59 -11.71 4.99 -5.54
C GLY A 59 -11.72 6.51 -5.42
N MET A 60 -12.79 7.18 -5.87
CA MET A 60 -12.97 8.62 -5.68
C MET A 60 -13.21 8.96 -4.20
N LYS A 61 -14.05 8.19 -3.50
CA LYS A 61 -14.27 8.32 -2.06
C LYS A 61 -12.96 8.14 -1.28
N GLN A 62 -12.17 7.14 -1.64
CA GLN A 62 -10.86 6.90 -1.02
C GLN A 62 -9.94 8.12 -1.16
N ARG A 63 -9.82 8.68 -2.37
CA ARG A 63 -9.02 9.88 -2.62
C ARG A 63 -9.55 11.11 -1.88
N LEU A 64 -10.87 11.28 -1.81
CA LEU A 64 -11.50 12.34 -1.01
C LEU A 64 -11.16 12.21 0.49
N CYS A 65 -11.13 10.99 1.01
CA CYS A 65 -10.74 10.74 2.41
C CYS A 65 -9.27 11.09 2.68
N VAL A 66 -8.38 10.91 1.69
CA VAL A 66 -7.00 11.42 1.80
C VAL A 66 -7.00 12.95 1.85
N ALA A 67 -7.73 13.63 0.95
CA ALA A 67 -7.84 15.10 0.98
C ALA A 67 -8.34 15.59 2.35
N ARG A 68 -9.38 14.97 2.89
CA ARG A 68 -9.87 15.23 4.25
C ARG A 68 -8.77 15.05 5.31
N ALA A 69 -8.01 13.97 5.24
CA ALA A 69 -6.95 13.69 6.21
C ALA A 69 -5.80 14.70 6.14
N LEU A 70 -5.62 15.36 5.00
CA LEU A 70 -4.59 16.36 4.75
C LEU A 70 -5.03 17.80 5.08
N ILE A 71 -6.32 18.06 5.33
CA ILE A 71 -6.90 19.41 5.42
C ILE A 71 -6.22 20.28 6.51
N HIS A 72 -5.72 19.68 7.59
CA HIS A 72 -5.03 20.33 8.69
C HIS A 72 -3.50 20.22 8.61
N ASN A 73 -2.97 19.87 7.44
CA ASN A 73 -1.54 19.72 7.14
C ASN A 73 -0.78 18.85 8.16
N PRO A 74 -1.13 17.57 8.35
CA PRO A 74 -0.45 16.69 9.29
C PRO A 74 0.94 16.30 8.78
N SER A 75 1.91 16.09 9.69
CA SER A 75 3.23 15.55 9.34
C SER A 75 3.23 14.03 9.15
N LEU A 76 2.23 13.32 9.69
CA LEU A 76 2.08 11.86 9.62
C LEU A 76 0.69 11.48 9.12
N LEU A 77 0.66 10.69 8.06
CA LEU A 77 -0.54 10.08 7.52
C LEU A 77 -0.55 8.58 7.84
N VAL A 78 -1.57 8.12 8.56
CA VAL A 78 -1.74 6.70 8.91
C VAL A 78 -2.91 6.15 8.10
N LEU A 79 -2.66 5.13 7.30
CA LEU A 79 -3.61 4.52 6.36
C LEU A 79 -3.77 3.03 6.67
N ASP A 80 -4.99 2.61 6.94
CA ASP A 80 -5.32 1.24 7.26
C ASP A 80 -5.98 0.57 6.06
N GLU A 81 -5.30 -0.44 5.47
CA GLU A 81 -5.73 -1.19 4.28
C GLU A 81 -6.30 -0.30 3.14
N PRO A 82 -5.65 0.79 2.76
CA PRO A 82 -6.27 1.80 1.90
C PRO A 82 -6.56 1.34 0.48
N ASN A 83 -5.98 0.23 0.03
CA ASN A 83 -6.23 -0.37 -1.27
C ASN A 83 -7.37 -1.39 -1.28
N SER A 84 -7.95 -1.68 -0.09
CA SER A 84 -9.01 -2.69 0.08
C SER A 84 -10.23 -2.39 -0.80
N GLY A 85 -10.63 -3.38 -1.62
CA GLY A 85 -11.81 -3.29 -2.48
C GLY A 85 -11.74 -2.26 -3.62
N LEU A 86 -10.56 -1.72 -3.93
CA LEU A 86 -10.34 -0.91 -5.12
C LEU A 86 -10.14 -1.78 -6.36
N ASP A 87 -10.69 -1.33 -7.49
CA ASP A 87 -10.36 -1.90 -8.79
C ASP A 87 -8.88 -1.63 -9.17
N PRO A 88 -8.27 -2.40 -10.10
CA PRO A 88 -6.85 -2.27 -10.41
C PRO A 88 -6.42 -0.87 -10.86
N ARG A 89 -7.27 -0.15 -11.60
CA ARG A 89 -6.97 1.20 -12.06
C ARG A 89 -7.00 2.19 -10.90
N SER A 90 -8.05 2.17 -10.08
CA SER A 90 -8.17 3.02 -8.89
C SER A 90 -7.04 2.77 -7.91
N ARG A 91 -6.60 1.51 -7.76
CA ARG A 91 -5.44 1.14 -6.94
C ARG A 91 -4.15 1.79 -7.45
N LYS A 92 -3.91 1.73 -8.75
CA LYS A 92 -2.72 2.37 -9.35
C LYS A 92 -2.73 3.89 -9.19
N ASP A 93 -3.88 4.52 -9.44
CA ASP A 93 -4.04 5.96 -9.25
C ASP A 93 -3.80 6.37 -7.79
N PHE A 94 -4.26 5.55 -6.84
CA PHE A 94 -4.04 5.79 -5.41
C PHE A 94 -2.57 5.61 -5.00
N GLN A 95 -1.88 4.61 -5.54
CA GLN A 95 -0.44 4.43 -5.32
C GLN A 95 0.37 5.64 -5.81
N LEU A 96 0.06 6.16 -7.00
CA LEU A 96 0.72 7.36 -7.53
C LEU A 96 0.48 8.59 -6.66
N LEU A 97 -0.72 8.74 -6.09
CA LEU A 97 -1.03 9.80 -5.14
C LEU A 97 -0.14 9.68 -3.88
N LEU A 98 -0.03 8.49 -3.29
CA LEU A 98 0.80 8.28 -2.10
C LEU A 98 2.29 8.52 -2.38
N GLN A 99 2.78 8.08 -3.54
CA GLN A 99 4.16 8.36 -3.97
C GLN A 99 4.42 9.86 -4.14
N ARG A 100 3.44 10.62 -4.64
CA ARG A 100 3.53 12.08 -4.73
C ARG A 100 3.60 12.71 -3.34
N LEU A 101 2.72 12.33 -2.43
CA LEU A 101 2.72 12.82 -1.05
C LEU A 101 4.05 12.52 -0.32
N ALA A 102 4.61 11.32 -0.51
CA ALA A 102 5.91 10.96 0.08
C ALA A 102 7.07 11.83 -0.44
N ARG A 103 6.97 12.38 -1.66
CA ARG A 103 7.95 13.35 -2.21
C ARG A 103 7.74 14.78 -1.70
N GLU A 104 6.58 15.09 -1.16
CA GLU A 104 6.21 16.38 -0.56
C GLU A 104 6.42 16.37 0.98
N ASP A 105 7.38 15.54 1.47
CA ASP A 105 7.79 15.41 2.87
C ASP A 105 6.74 14.87 3.84
N TYR A 106 5.65 14.26 3.36
CA TYR A 106 4.72 13.55 4.23
C TYR A 106 5.30 12.21 4.68
N THR A 107 5.27 11.96 5.99
CA THR A 107 5.52 10.62 6.52
C THR A 107 4.24 9.79 6.40
N ILE A 108 4.32 8.63 5.73
CA ILE A 108 3.16 7.76 5.52
C ILE A 108 3.40 6.42 6.20
N LEU A 109 2.49 6.05 7.09
CA LEU A 109 2.39 4.71 7.68
C LEU A 109 1.18 4.01 7.06
N ILE A 110 1.43 2.89 6.39
CA ILE A 110 0.40 2.12 5.68
C ILE A 110 0.38 0.68 6.17
N SER A 111 -0.81 0.14 6.45
CA SER A 111 -1.01 -1.29 6.63
C SER A 111 -1.48 -1.94 5.32
N SER A 112 -1.04 -3.16 5.06
CA SER A 112 -1.57 -4.03 3.99
C SER A 112 -1.22 -5.48 4.29
N HIS A 113 -2.08 -6.39 3.87
CA HIS A 113 -1.82 -7.82 3.87
C HIS A 113 -1.24 -8.32 2.54
N ILE A 114 -1.02 -7.43 1.57
CA ILE A 114 -0.49 -7.73 0.24
C ILE A 114 0.91 -7.14 0.10
N LEU A 115 1.94 -8.00 0.23
CA LEU A 115 3.33 -7.57 0.22
C LEU A 115 3.75 -6.88 -1.09
N SER A 116 3.24 -7.33 -2.24
CA SER A 116 3.54 -6.71 -3.53
C SER A 116 3.04 -5.27 -3.66
N GLU A 117 1.99 -4.89 -2.95
CA GLU A 117 1.52 -3.49 -2.92
C GLU A 117 2.46 -2.59 -2.14
N LEU A 118 3.05 -3.11 -1.06
CA LEU A 118 4.01 -2.39 -0.23
C LEU A 118 5.35 -2.24 -0.93
N ALA A 119 5.72 -3.21 -1.77
CA ALA A 119 7.00 -3.20 -2.49
C ALA A 119 7.19 -1.97 -3.38
N ASP A 120 6.11 -1.48 -3.98
CA ASP A 120 6.13 -0.30 -4.86
C ASP A 120 6.02 1.04 -4.09
N LEU A 121 5.65 1.00 -2.81
CA LEU A 121 5.32 2.20 -2.03
C LEU A 121 6.28 2.47 -0.87
N CYS A 122 6.72 1.42 -0.18
CA CYS A 122 7.38 1.56 1.10
C CYS A 122 8.90 1.49 0.97
N THR A 123 9.61 2.32 1.74
CA THR A 123 11.07 2.25 1.92
C THR A 123 11.45 1.28 3.03
N SER A 124 10.55 1.07 4.00
CA SER A 124 10.75 0.17 5.13
C SER A 124 9.44 -0.53 5.46
N ILE A 125 9.50 -1.75 5.93
CA ILE A 125 8.33 -2.51 6.36
C ILE A 125 8.55 -3.13 7.74
N GLY A 126 7.43 -3.38 8.42
CA GLY A 126 7.36 -4.17 9.64
C GLY A 126 6.36 -5.31 9.48
N VAL A 127 6.73 -6.51 9.84
CA VAL A 127 5.86 -7.69 9.80
C VAL A 127 5.38 -7.99 11.21
N ILE A 128 4.04 -8.00 11.37
CA ILE A 128 3.40 -8.28 12.66
C ILE A 128 2.69 -9.63 12.56
N ASN A 129 2.90 -10.48 13.55
CA ASN A 129 2.21 -11.75 13.70
C ASN A 129 1.80 -11.97 15.16
N GLY A 130 0.53 -12.26 15.41
CA GLY A 130 0.01 -12.46 16.77
C GLY A 130 0.24 -11.26 17.70
N GLY A 131 0.23 -10.02 17.17
CA GLY A 131 0.47 -8.80 17.95
C GLY A 131 1.93 -8.50 18.24
N VAL A 132 2.87 -9.33 17.74
CA VAL A 132 4.31 -9.15 17.93
C VAL A 132 4.99 -8.76 16.63
N MET A 133 5.89 -7.77 16.67
CA MET A 133 6.75 -7.42 15.56
C MET A 133 7.79 -8.53 15.35
N VAL A 134 7.63 -9.32 14.29
CA VAL A 134 8.51 -10.47 14.01
C VAL A 134 9.69 -10.09 13.13
N GLN A 135 9.54 -9.05 12.31
CA GLN A 135 10.61 -8.54 11.46
C GLN A 135 10.38 -7.07 11.12
N GLN A 136 11.45 -6.30 11.00
CA GLN A 136 11.37 -4.91 10.54
C GLN A 136 12.67 -4.51 9.85
N GLY A 137 12.59 -3.57 8.91
CA GLY A 137 13.76 -3.02 8.25
C GLY A 137 13.47 -2.48 6.86
N LYS A 138 14.52 -2.18 6.12
CA LYS A 138 14.40 -1.77 4.72
C LYS A 138 13.76 -2.90 3.92
N LEU A 139 12.84 -2.53 3.04
CA LEU A 139 12.11 -3.48 2.20
C LEU A 139 13.05 -4.42 1.43
N GLU A 140 14.10 -3.88 0.82
CA GLU A 140 15.10 -4.65 0.07
C GLU A 140 15.71 -5.80 0.88
N ASN A 141 16.10 -5.53 2.14
CA ASN A 141 16.70 -6.52 3.03
C ASN A 141 15.71 -7.61 3.42
N ILE A 142 14.45 -7.23 3.63
CA ILE A 142 13.39 -8.18 4.00
C ILE A 142 13.01 -9.05 2.80
N MET A 143 12.93 -8.47 1.60
CA MET A 143 12.68 -9.23 0.37
C MET A 143 13.80 -10.24 0.10
N LEU A 144 15.07 -9.85 0.24
CA LEU A 144 16.21 -10.77 0.13
C LEU A 144 16.16 -11.90 1.17
N ALA A 145 15.78 -11.60 2.42
CA ALA A 145 15.63 -12.62 3.45
C ALA A 145 14.47 -13.59 3.16
N ILE A 146 13.38 -13.12 2.59
CA ILE A 146 12.26 -13.96 2.16
C ILE A 146 12.67 -14.84 0.98
N ASP A 147 13.32 -14.27 -0.03
CA ASP A 147 13.77 -15.00 -1.21
C ASP A 147 14.81 -16.07 -0.84
N SER A 148 15.77 -15.76 0.04
CA SER A 148 16.76 -16.73 0.51
C SER A 148 16.16 -17.82 1.40
N SER A 149 15.03 -17.57 2.06
CA SER A 149 14.31 -18.56 2.88
C SER A 149 13.35 -19.44 2.09
N ASN A 150 12.92 -19.00 0.90
CA ASN A 150 12.00 -19.74 0.05
C ASN A 150 12.78 -20.62 -0.96
N PRO A 151 12.51 -21.93 -0.99
CA PRO A 151 13.15 -22.79 -1.97
C PRO A 151 12.59 -22.58 -3.36
N LEU A 152 13.45 -22.61 -4.37
CA LEU A 152 13.02 -22.82 -5.74
C LEU A 152 12.42 -24.22 -5.85
N ARG A 153 11.16 -24.33 -6.23
CA ARG A 153 10.47 -25.61 -6.42
C ARG A 153 10.55 -26.05 -7.87
N ILE A 154 11.24 -27.14 -8.11
CA ILE A 154 11.48 -27.70 -9.44
C ILE A 154 10.72 -29.02 -9.56
N THR A 155 9.82 -29.14 -10.51
CA THR A 155 9.20 -30.42 -10.85
C THR A 155 9.98 -31.06 -12.01
N VAL A 156 10.58 -32.20 -11.74
CA VAL A 156 11.40 -32.93 -12.73
C VAL A 156 10.53 -34.00 -13.40
N LEU A 157 10.36 -33.89 -14.71
CA LEU A 157 9.52 -34.83 -15.43
C LEU A 157 10.20 -36.21 -15.61
N ASN A 158 11.53 -36.24 -15.80
CA ASN A 158 12.33 -37.45 -15.97
C ASN A 158 13.72 -37.26 -15.38
N GLN A 159 14.37 -38.35 -14.97
CA GLN A 159 15.77 -38.37 -14.49
C GLN A 159 16.04 -37.48 -13.24
N VAL A 160 15.21 -37.61 -12.22
CA VAL A 160 15.38 -36.91 -10.93
C VAL A 160 16.81 -37.04 -10.37
N PRO A 161 17.47 -38.21 -10.41
CA PRO A 161 18.85 -38.34 -9.90
C PRO A 161 19.85 -37.41 -10.61
N LYS A 162 19.73 -37.26 -11.92
CA LYS A 162 20.62 -36.38 -12.71
C LYS A 162 20.38 -34.91 -12.43
N ALA A 163 19.12 -34.51 -12.26
CA ALA A 163 18.76 -33.16 -11.87
C ALA A 163 19.34 -32.80 -10.47
N LEU A 164 19.28 -33.75 -9.53
CA LEU A 164 19.86 -33.58 -8.20
C LEU A 164 21.39 -33.46 -8.25
N GLU A 165 22.05 -34.24 -9.10
CA GLU A 165 23.51 -34.17 -9.24
C GLU A 165 23.93 -32.80 -9.78
N LEU A 166 23.23 -32.27 -10.80
CA LEU A 166 23.49 -30.93 -11.31
C LEU A 166 23.28 -29.83 -10.28
N LEU A 167 22.20 -29.91 -9.51
CA LEU A 167 21.93 -28.92 -8.47
C LEU A 167 22.93 -28.99 -7.30
N ARG A 168 23.47 -30.18 -6.97
CA ARG A 168 24.52 -30.31 -5.96
C ARG A 168 25.87 -29.75 -6.38
N GLN A 169 26.13 -29.67 -7.67
CA GLN A 169 27.36 -29.10 -8.21
C GLN A 169 27.33 -27.56 -8.29
N ASP A 170 26.14 -26.95 -8.15
CA ASP A 170 26.00 -25.51 -8.18
C ASP A 170 26.43 -24.92 -6.80
N PRO A 171 27.46 -24.06 -6.77
CA PRO A 171 27.96 -23.49 -5.51
C PRO A 171 26.98 -22.54 -4.83
N GLN A 172 25.96 -22.07 -5.55
CA GLN A 172 24.92 -21.22 -4.98
C GLN A 172 23.83 -22.01 -4.25
N VAL A 173 23.74 -23.31 -4.45
CA VAL A 173 22.75 -24.17 -3.78
C VAL A 173 23.23 -24.53 -2.38
N SER A 174 22.58 -24.00 -1.36
CA SER A 174 22.92 -24.21 0.05
C SER A 174 22.23 -25.46 0.64
N ARG A 175 21.04 -25.79 0.16
CA ARG A 175 20.23 -26.91 0.67
C ARG A 175 19.34 -27.48 -0.42
N LEU A 176 19.12 -28.80 -0.39
CA LEU A 176 18.18 -29.52 -1.27
C LEU A 176 17.25 -30.42 -0.43
N SER A 177 16.00 -30.47 -0.84
CA SER A 177 15.00 -31.43 -0.36
C SER A 177 14.30 -32.05 -1.55
N VAL A 178 13.98 -33.33 -1.49
CA VAL A 178 13.37 -34.09 -2.57
C VAL A 178 12.15 -34.81 -2.05
N ASP A 179 11.06 -34.68 -2.79
CA ASP A 179 9.82 -35.40 -2.55
C ASP A 179 9.30 -35.91 -3.90
N GLU A 180 9.47 -37.21 -4.12
CA GLU A 180 9.22 -37.89 -5.39
C GLU A 180 9.92 -37.22 -6.60
N ASN A 181 9.17 -36.49 -7.42
CA ASN A 181 9.69 -35.76 -8.60
C ASN A 181 9.79 -34.23 -8.37
N LYS A 182 9.59 -33.78 -7.14
CA LYS A 182 9.69 -32.36 -6.75
C LYS A 182 10.97 -32.13 -5.96
N ILE A 183 11.79 -31.22 -6.43
CA ILE A 183 13.01 -30.79 -5.76
C ILE A 183 12.78 -29.39 -5.23
N ALA A 184 13.08 -29.17 -3.94
CA ALA A 184 13.16 -27.83 -3.37
C ALA A 184 14.66 -27.49 -3.17
N ALA A 185 15.11 -26.41 -3.80
CA ALA A 185 16.49 -25.94 -3.72
C ALA A 185 16.53 -24.54 -3.07
N TRP A 186 17.35 -24.39 -2.05
CA TRP A 186 17.64 -23.10 -1.42
C TRP A 186 18.95 -22.58 -1.95
N PHE A 187 18.99 -21.33 -2.34
CA PHE A 187 20.18 -20.66 -2.83
C PHE A 187 20.73 -19.70 -1.76
N SER A 188 22.06 -19.67 -1.61
CA SER A 188 22.75 -18.66 -0.83
C SER A 188 22.89 -17.44 -1.72
N GLY A 189 22.18 -16.34 -1.37
CA GLY A 189 22.35 -15.04 -2.02
C GLY A 189 23.58 -14.32 -1.53
#